data_b917dbace6cea4fa49b31f46b753150e
#
_entry.id   b917dbace6cea4fa49b31f46b753150e
#
_cell.length_a   1.000
_cell.length_b   1.000
_cell.length_c   1.000
_cell.angle_alpha   90.00
_cell.angle_beta   90.00
_cell.angle_gamma   90.00
#
_symmetry.space_group_name_H-M   'P 1'
#
loop_
_entity.id
_entity.type
_entity.pdbx_description
1 polymer ?
#
loop_
_entity_poly.entity_id
_entity_poly.type
_entity_poly.pdbx_seq_one_letter_code
_entity_poly.pdbx_strand_id
1 'polypeptide(L)'
;GYLEGVFACAVWDGTELILARGPVGVRPLFYGKTKEGTYVFASEMKSLVGVVEEVWELNPQTVFSSESGVNGYVVRYPEVEMPSTPEAAAKKLREILFRSVEKRMADGALGGMLLSGGLDSSIIAAIANEIKPGIPAFTVGLKDGNAPDLENAALMAGHLGVEHKVYHFTATEIAEMVPDAVWKLESFDEDCISGAISNLTASALAAKDTNCIFSGEGGDELFGGYHLLKDLPTEYERLKMMHKLVEIAYNTAVQRLDRGMMGNSLNYRTPFIDNEVIAFALQVPVRWKIHRNENGELIEKWILREAFRDLLPNSIYRRVKLRFSAGTGTDTVMDEIAEGKGYKEKFNENTRTTPGGYYLNSPKELWYYEIFKEKFPGLQFEKLVGRWDPNK
;
A
#
# COMPACT_ATOMS: atom_id res chain seq x y z
N GLY A 1 13.39 22.01 3.09
CA GLY A 1 14.08 20.84 2.98
C GLY A 1 14.78 20.53 1.69
N TYR A 2 15.89 19.81 1.84
CA TYR A 2 16.69 19.33 0.71
C TYR A 2 16.48 17.84 0.43
N LEU A 3 15.69 17.15 1.29
CA LEU A 3 15.38 15.72 1.08
C LEU A 3 14.13 15.60 0.20
N GLU A 4 14.26 14.86 -0.88
CA GLU A 4 13.19 14.52 -1.81
C GLU A 4 13.03 13.01 -1.90
N GLY A 5 11.78 12.52 -2.01
CA GLY A 5 11.47 11.12 -2.21
C GLY A 5 11.04 10.38 -0.94
N VAL A 6 11.32 9.08 -0.92
CA VAL A 6 10.88 8.14 0.12
C VAL A 6 11.98 7.96 1.15
N PHE A 7 11.77 8.47 2.37
CA PHE A 7 12.76 8.38 3.44
C PHE A 7 12.16 8.27 4.84
N ALA A 8 12.91 7.67 5.73
CA ALA A 8 12.86 7.82 7.18
C ALA A 8 14.31 7.95 7.65
N CYS A 9 14.62 8.95 8.45
CA CYS A 9 16.00 9.21 8.87
C CYS A 9 16.10 9.63 10.34
N ALA A 10 17.26 9.35 10.92
CA ALA A 10 17.66 9.80 12.23
C ALA A 10 19.00 10.55 12.11
N VAL A 11 19.12 11.65 12.81
CA VAL A 11 20.33 12.45 12.90
C VAL A 11 20.65 12.67 14.37
N TRP A 12 21.88 12.42 14.75
CA TRP A 12 22.42 12.73 16.07
C TRP A 12 23.61 13.66 15.92
N ASP A 13 23.56 14.85 16.54
CA ASP A 13 24.63 15.86 16.46
C ASP A 13 25.60 15.85 17.66
N GLY A 14 25.39 14.93 18.60
CA GLY A 14 26.14 14.83 19.85
C GLY A 14 25.32 15.30 21.07
N THR A 15 24.23 16.03 20.88
CA THR A 15 23.35 16.55 21.94
C THR A 15 21.88 16.27 21.66
N GLU A 16 21.43 16.42 20.43
CA GLU A 16 20.04 16.31 20.03
C GLU A 16 19.81 15.14 19.07
N LEU A 17 18.76 14.36 19.33
CA LEU A 17 18.25 13.38 18.38
C LEU A 17 17.12 13.98 17.56
N ILE A 18 17.30 13.99 16.25
CA ILE A 18 16.29 14.42 15.28
C ILE A 18 15.85 13.21 14.45
N LEU A 19 14.55 12.95 14.40
CA LEU A 19 13.93 11.94 13.54
C LEU A 19 13.04 12.64 12.52
N ALA A 20 13.09 12.23 11.25
CA ALA A 20 12.23 12.78 10.21
C ALA A 20 11.66 11.70 9.30
N ARG A 21 10.39 11.87 8.91
CA ARG A 21 9.68 10.93 8.03
C ARG A 21 9.17 11.66 6.79
N GLY A 22 9.28 11.00 5.64
CA GLY A 22 8.87 11.53 4.34
C GLY A 22 7.38 11.86 4.22
N PRO A 23 6.98 12.63 3.18
CA PRO A 23 5.65 13.25 3.07
C PRO A 23 4.48 12.27 3.10
N VAL A 24 4.64 11.09 2.53
CA VAL A 24 3.59 10.05 2.43
C VAL A 24 3.80 8.95 3.50
N GLY A 25 4.95 8.96 4.19
CA GLY A 25 5.25 7.96 5.21
C GLY A 25 5.50 6.56 4.68
N VAL A 26 5.98 6.42 3.43
CA VAL A 26 6.24 5.12 2.79
C VAL A 26 7.22 4.28 3.62
N ARG A 27 8.30 4.89 4.14
CA ARG A 27 9.17 4.23 5.10
C ARG A 27 8.67 4.50 6.51
N PRO A 28 8.46 3.46 7.32
CA PRO A 28 7.99 3.62 8.70
C PRO A 28 9.10 4.12 9.61
N LEU A 29 8.70 4.78 10.70
CA LEU A 29 9.60 5.21 11.75
C LEU A 29 8.87 5.25 13.08
N PHE A 30 9.36 4.46 14.04
CA PHE A 30 8.89 4.42 15.41
C PHE A 30 9.95 4.94 16.35
N TYR A 31 9.52 5.50 17.46
CA TYR A 31 10.42 5.88 18.55
C TYR A 31 9.75 5.65 19.89
N GLY A 32 10.54 5.57 20.92
CA GLY A 32 10.04 5.30 22.26
C GLY A 32 11.00 5.77 23.35
N LYS A 33 10.56 5.65 24.59
CA LYS A 33 11.37 5.87 25.78
C LYS A 33 11.56 4.59 26.56
N THR A 34 12.81 4.31 26.92
CA THR A 34 13.13 3.27 27.89
C THR A 34 12.72 3.70 29.29
N LYS A 35 12.77 2.78 30.24
CA LYS A 35 12.49 3.04 31.68
C LYS A 35 13.40 4.13 32.26
N GLU A 36 14.63 4.25 31.76
CA GLU A 36 15.60 5.25 32.16
C GLU A 36 15.38 6.61 31.46
N GLY A 37 14.36 6.72 30.60
CA GLY A 37 14.02 7.95 29.87
C GLY A 37 14.84 8.17 28.60
N THR A 38 15.66 7.19 28.17
CA THR A 38 16.45 7.28 26.93
C THR A 38 15.56 7.10 25.71
N TYR A 39 15.70 7.98 24.71
CA TYR A 39 15.04 7.82 23.41
C TYR A 39 15.71 6.73 22.59
N VAL A 40 14.90 5.87 22.01
CA VAL A 40 15.29 4.83 21.04
C VAL A 40 14.37 4.91 19.83
N PHE A 41 14.84 4.47 18.67
CA PHE A 41 14.04 4.50 17.45
C PHE A 41 14.29 3.25 16.60
N ALA A 42 13.31 2.92 15.75
CA ALA A 42 13.36 1.77 14.84
C ALA A 42 12.46 1.97 13.63
N SER A 43 12.75 1.27 12.55
CA SER A 43 11.85 1.18 11.40
C SER A 43 10.63 0.30 11.68
N GLU A 44 10.70 -0.58 12.67
CA GLU A 44 9.66 -1.54 13.01
C GLU A 44 9.42 -1.55 14.52
N MET A 45 8.14 -1.52 14.93
CA MET A 45 7.80 -1.46 16.35
C MET A 45 8.18 -2.74 17.12
N LYS A 46 8.28 -3.90 16.41
CA LYS A 46 8.74 -5.15 17.03
C LYS A 46 10.13 -5.07 17.66
N SER A 47 10.99 -4.20 17.12
CA SER A 47 12.32 -3.95 17.67
C SER A 47 12.32 -3.18 19.00
N LEU A 48 11.16 -2.58 19.34
CA LEU A 48 10.97 -1.81 20.56
C LEU A 48 10.24 -2.60 21.65
N VAL A 49 9.68 -3.78 21.32
CA VAL A 49 8.98 -4.65 22.29
C VAL A 49 9.98 -5.11 23.37
N GLY A 50 9.61 -4.87 24.62
CA GLY A 50 10.45 -5.18 25.79
C GLY A 50 11.61 -4.21 26.04
N VAL A 51 11.77 -3.19 25.19
CA VAL A 51 12.81 -2.15 25.29
C VAL A 51 12.25 -0.85 25.83
N VAL A 52 11.01 -0.51 25.45
CA VAL A 52 10.39 0.78 25.76
C VAL A 52 9.14 0.63 26.65
N GLU A 53 8.89 1.63 27.48
CA GLU A 53 7.64 1.78 28.21
C GLU A 53 6.61 2.61 27.44
N GLU A 54 7.08 3.61 26.70
CA GLU A 54 6.28 4.46 25.83
C GLU A 54 6.75 4.34 24.39
N VAL A 55 5.84 4.23 23.46
CA VAL A 55 6.14 4.10 22.02
C VAL A 55 5.19 4.91 21.17
N TRP A 56 5.73 5.52 20.12
CA TRP A 56 4.99 6.32 19.15
C TRP A 56 5.44 5.99 17.72
N GLU A 57 4.51 6.06 16.79
CA GLU A 57 4.83 6.14 15.36
C GLU A 57 5.04 7.61 15.00
N LEU A 58 6.12 7.93 14.29
CA LEU A 58 6.32 9.27 13.75
C LEU A 58 5.45 9.42 12.49
N ASN A 59 4.45 10.30 12.56
CA ASN A 59 3.53 10.54 11.46
C ASN A 59 4.24 11.09 10.21
N PRO A 60 3.69 10.88 9.00
CA PRO A 60 4.15 11.57 7.81
C PRO A 60 4.20 13.09 8.01
N GLN A 61 5.09 13.76 7.31
CA GLN A 61 5.25 15.23 7.38
C GLN A 61 5.59 15.76 8.78
N THR A 62 6.23 14.95 9.62
CA THR A 62 6.66 15.38 10.94
C THR A 62 8.15 15.15 11.15
N VAL A 63 8.69 15.96 12.04
CA VAL A 63 10.03 15.86 12.60
C VAL A 63 9.89 15.77 14.11
N PHE A 64 10.54 14.80 14.72
CA PHE A 64 10.70 14.71 16.15
C PHE A 64 12.09 15.23 16.55
N SER A 65 12.15 16.01 17.60
CA SER A 65 13.39 16.44 18.27
C SER A 65 13.35 16.00 19.72
N SER A 66 14.43 15.46 20.24
CA SER A 66 14.54 15.12 21.66
C SER A 66 14.44 16.31 22.60
N GLU A 67 14.67 17.53 22.11
CA GLU A 67 14.56 18.79 22.87
C GLU A 67 13.18 19.44 22.74
N SER A 68 12.64 19.54 21.50
CA SER A 68 11.43 20.32 21.22
C SER A 68 10.17 19.48 20.94
N GLY A 69 10.28 18.14 20.90
CA GLY A 69 9.17 17.23 20.63
C GLY A 69 8.82 17.13 19.15
N VAL A 70 7.56 16.76 18.85
CA VAL A 70 7.07 16.56 17.47
C VAL A 70 6.60 17.88 16.87
N ASN A 71 7.11 18.19 15.68
CA ASN A 71 6.74 19.35 14.89
C ASN A 71 6.41 18.94 13.46
N GLY A 72 5.31 19.47 12.92
CA GLY A 72 4.95 19.30 11.51
C GLY A 72 5.82 20.17 10.59
N TYR A 73 6.04 19.71 9.36
CA TYR A 73 6.64 20.54 8.33
C TYR A 73 5.73 20.63 7.10
N VAL A 74 5.81 21.75 6.40
CA VAL A 74 5.04 21.95 5.17
C VAL A 74 5.77 21.28 4.00
N VAL A 75 5.10 20.36 3.35
CA VAL A 75 5.59 19.76 2.10
C VAL A 75 5.40 20.76 0.97
N ARG A 76 6.48 21.08 0.29
CA ARG A 76 6.43 21.88 -0.93
C ARG A 76 6.50 20.95 -2.12
N TYR A 77 5.35 20.69 -2.71
CA TYR A 77 5.28 19.98 -3.98
C TYR A 77 5.76 20.89 -5.13
N PRO A 78 6.32 20.30 -6.21
CA PRO A 78 6.67 21.08 -7.39
C PRO A 78 5.42 21.72 -7.99
N GLU A 79 5.59 22.90 -8.59
CA GLU A 79 4.52 23.53 -9.37
C GLU A 79 4.30 22.73 -10.65
N VAL A 80 3.07 22.28 -10.84
CA VAL A 80 2.64 21.55 -12.03
C VAL A 80 1.45 22.28 -12.62
N GLU A 81 1.59 22.72 -13.86
CA GLU A 81 0.48 23.33 -14.58
C GLU A 81 -0.64 22.32 -14.83
N MET A 82 -1.85 22.69 -14.41
CA MET A 82 -3.05 21.88 -14.63
C MET A 82 -3.75 22.28 -15.92
N PRO A 83 -3.80 21.41 -16.94
CA PRO A 83 -4.49 21.69 -18.19
C PRO A 83 -6.00 21.88 -18.00
N SER A 84 -6.62 22.68 -18.87
CA SER A 84 -8.04 23.03 -18.77
C SER A 84 -8.99 21.95 -19.30
N THR A 85 -8.48 20.98 -20.08
CA THR A 85 -9.29 19.89 -20.63
C THR A 85 -8.82 18.54 -20.12
N PRO A 86 -9.71 17.54 -19.99
CA PRO A 86 -9.34 16.22 -19.53
C PRO A 86 -8.36 15.50 -20.46
N GLU A 87 -8.43 15.73 -21.79
CA GLU A 87 -7.53 15.12 -22.76
C GLU A 87 -6.09 15.65 -22.60
N ALA A 88 -5.97 16.98 -22.45
CA ALA A 88 -4.67 17.62 -22.20
C ALA A 88 -4.11 17.21 -20.82
N ALA A 89 -4.99 17.05 -19.82
CA ALA A 89 -4.60 16.58 -18.50
C ALA A 89 -4.16 15.10 -18.52
N ALA A 90 -4.81 14.24 -19.27
CA ALA A 90 -4.41 12.85 -19.47
C ALA A 90 -3.02 12.76 -20.17
N LYS A 91 -2.77 13.59 -21.19
CA LYS A 91 -1.45 13.68 -21.82
C LYS A 91 -0.38 14.14 -20.84
N LYS A 92 -0.67 15.16 -20.04
CA LYS A 92 0.26 15.68 -19.01
C LYS A 92 0.54 14.63 -17.94
N LEU A 93 -0.48 13.91 -17.47
CA LEU A 93 -0.32 12.79 -16.52
C LEU A 93 0.60 11.70 -17.08
N ARG A 94 0.41 11.35 -18.35
CA ARG A 94 1.29 10.38 -19.04
C ARG A 94 2.75 10.82 -19.00
N GLU A 95 3.04 12.06 -19.37
CA GLU A 95 4.41 12.60 -19.34
C GLU A 95 5.03 12.56 -17.95
N ILE A 96 4.27 12.96 -16.93
CA ILE A 96 4.71 12.98 -15.54
C ILE A 96 5.00 11.55 -15.04
N LEU A 97 4.11 10.60 -15.34
CA LEU A 97 4.29 9.23 -14.85
C LEU A 97 5.43 8.51 -15.59
N PHE A 98 5.66 8.79 -16.88
CA PHE A 98 6.85 8.31 -17.60
C PHE A 98 8.13 8.81 -16.93
N ARG A 99 8.25 10.12 -16.63
CA ARG A 99 9.41 10.66 -15.90
C ARG A 99 9.58 10.03 -14.53
N SER A 100 8.49 9.79 -13.80
CA SER A 100 8.54 9.13 -12.50
C SER A 100 9.09 7.71 -12.58
N VAL A 101 8.70 6.94 -13.59
CA VAL A 101 9.22 5.57 -13.84
C VAL A 101 10.70 5.65 -14.25
N GLU A 102 11.04 6.49 -15.21
CA GLU A 102 12.42 6.67 -15.70
C GLU A 102 13.39 7.07 -14.58
N LYS A 103 13.01 8.05 -13.75
CA LYS A 103 13.77 8.47 -12.55
C LYS A 103 14.07 7.28 -11.63
N ARG A 104 13.13 6.36 -11.48
CA ARG A 104 13.25 5.18 -10.61
C ARG A 104 13.96 4.00 -11.28
N MET A 105 14.27 4.09 -12.55
CA MET A 105 15.09 3.11 -13.30
C MET A 105 16.54 3.56 -13.48
N ALA A 106 16.86 4.82 -13.19
CA ALA A 106 18.12 5.47 -13.55
C ALA A 106 19.37 4.82 -12.93
N ASP A 107 19.26 4.19 -11.76
CA ASP A 107 20.39 3.50 -11.10
C ASP A 107 20.60 2.06 -11.60
N GLY A 108 19.76 1.57 -12.50
CA GLY A 108 19.84 0.22 -13.05
C GLY A 108 19.47 -0.92 -12.10
N ALA A 109 19.08 -0.64 -10.86
CA ALA A 109 18.79 -1.66 -9.86
C ALA A 109 17.47 -2.41 -10.07
N LEU A 110 16.55 -1.86 -10.90
CA LEU A 110 15.26 -2.48 -11.17
C LEU A 110 15.42 -3.80 -11.92
N GLY A 111 14.95 -4.89 -11.32
CA GLY A 111 15.01 -6.24 -11.92
C GLY A 111 13.67 -6.94 -11.99
N GLY A 112 12.54 -6.27 -11.69
CA GLY A 112 11.22 -6.90 -11.78
C GLY A 112 10.04 -5.95 -11.57
N MET A 113 8.83 -6.47 -11.80
CA MET A 113 7.57 -5.75 -11.64
C MET A 113 6.55 -6.64 -10.94
N LEU A 114 5.86 -6.14 -9.91
CA LEU A 114 4.65 -6.79 -9.41
C LEU A 114 3.51 -6.56 -10.41
N LEU A 115 2.90 -7.62 -10.88
CA LEU A 115 1.84 -7.57 -11.88
C LEU A 115 0.61 -8.34 -11.40
N SER A 116 -0.44 -7.61 -10.99
CA SER A 116 -1.74 -8.19 -10.63
C SER A 116 -2.73 -8.21 -11.82
N GLY A 117 -2.34 -7.67 -12.98
CA GLY A 117 -3.27 -7.41 -14.07
C GLY A 117 -4.34 -6.37 -13.74
N GLY A 118 -4.24 -5.69 -12.59
CA GLY A 118 -4.98 -4.46 -12.27
C GLY A 118 -4.45 -3.27 -13.06
N LEU A 119 -5.26 -2.20 -13.17
CA LEU A 119 -4.92 -1.03 -13.98
C LEU A 119 -3.56 -0.44 -13.60
N ASP A 120 -3.32 -0.18 -12.31
CA ASP A 120 -2.12 0.52 -11.82
C ASP A 120 -0.83 -0.26 -12.10
N SER A 121 -0.80 -1.52 -11.70
CA SER A 121 0.35 -2.40 -11.94
C SER A 121 0.63 -2.58 -13.42
N SER A 122 -0.43 -2.65 -14.24
CA SER A 122 -0.32 -2.79 -15.69
C SER A 122 0.22 -1.52 -16.35
N ILE A 123 -0.20 -0.33 -15.90
CA ILE A 123 0.34 0.95 -16.39
C ILE A 123 1.84 1.05 -16.08
N ILE A 124 2.24 0.78 -14.83
CA ILE A 124 3.65 0.84 -14.45
C ILE A 124 4.47 -0.19 -15.22
N ALA A 125 3.96 -1.40 -15.41
CA ALA A 125 4.62 -2.43 -16.19
C ALA A 125 4.76 -2.03 -17.67
N ALA A 126 3.72 -1.45 -18.27
CA ALA A 126 3.76 -0.98 -19.65
C ALA A 126 4.80 0.13 -19.86
N ILE A 127 4.80 1.15 -18.99
CA ILE A 127 5.79 2.24 -19.06
C ILE A 127 7.22 1.69 -18.86
N ALA A 128 7.42 0.81 -17.88
CA ALA A 128 8.75 0.23 -17.64
C ALA A 128 9.25 -0.58 -18.85
N ASN A 129 8.35 -1.33 -19.50
CA ASN A 129 8.68 -2.10 -20.71
C ASN A 129 8.94 -1.22 -21.94
N GLU A 130 8.27 -0.07 -22.08
CA GLU A 130 8.58 0.93 -23.10
C GLU A 130 10.00 1.51 -22.93
N ILE A 131 10.40 1.78 -21.67
CA ILE A 131 11.72 2.36 -21.36
C ILE A 131 12.82 1.29 -21.46
N LYS A 132 12.58 0.10 -20.94
CA LYS A 132 13.52 -1.03 -20.92
C LYS A 132 12.76 -2.34 -21.13
N PRO A 133 12.68 -2.86 -22.36
CA PRO A 133 12.02 -4.12 -22.66
C PRO A 133 12.62 -5.32 -21.91
N GLY A 134 11.76 -6.28 -21.56
CA GLY A 134 12.17 -7.58 -21.02
C GLY A 134 12.37 -7.65 -19.50
N ILE A 135 11.89 -6.66 -18.73
CA ILE A 135 11.86 -6.75 -17.26
C ILE A 135 10.81 -7.78 -16.84
N PRO A 136 11.15 -8.83 -16.04
CA PRO A 136 10.21 -9.89 -15.69
C PRO A 136 9.09 -9.40 -14.78
N ALA A 137 7.90 -10.01 -14.92
CA ALA A 137 6.73 -9.77 -14.09
C ALA A 137 6.52 -10.90 -13.08
N PHE A 138 6.12 -10.56 -11.87
CA PHE A 138 5.85 -11.49 -10.77
C PHE A 138 4.40 -11.39 -10.32
N THR A 139 3.73 -12.54 -10.23
CA THR A 139 2.31 -12.64 -9.85
C THR A 139 2.12 -13.80 -8.87
N VAL A 140 1.18 -13.64 -7.96
CA VAL A 140 0.76 -14.71 -7.04
C VAL A 140 -0.75 -14.83 -7.02
N GLY A 141 -1.25 -16.01 -6.73
CA GLY A 141 -2.68 -16.25 -6.57
C GLY A 141 -2.99 -17.64 -6.06
N LEU A 142 -4.23 -17.84 -5.62
CA LEU A 142 -4.71 -19.10 -5.10
C LEU A 142 -4.71 -20.17 -6.20
N LYS A 143 -4.20 -21.35 -5.88
CA LYS A 143 -4.03 -22.46 -6.84
C LYS A 143 -5.37 -23.01 -7.36
N ASP A 144 -6.26 -23.32 -6.42
CA ASP A 144 -7.53 -23.99 -6.70
C ASP A 144 -8.68 -23.11 -6.19
N GLY A 145 -8.89 -21.94 -6.83
CA GLY A 145 -9.90 -20.99 -6.39
C GLY A 145 -10.08 -19.80 -7.34
N ASN A 146 -10.90 -18.86 -6.93
CA ASN A 146 -11.15 -17.65 -7.70
C ASN A 146 -10.01 -16.64 -7.49
N ALA A 147 -9.07 -16.59 -8.42
CA ALA A 147 -7.96 -15.67 -8.44
C ALA A 147 -7.87 -14.92 -9.80
N PRO A 148 -8.80 -14.01 -10.09
CA PRO A 148 -8.88 -13.32 -11.39
C PRO A 148 -7.64 -12.49 -11.73
N ASP A 149 -6.79 -12.19 -10.77
CA ASP A 149 -5.52 -11.52 -10.99
C ASP A 149 -4.55 -12.38 -11.81
N LEU A 150 -4.58 -13.70 -11.67
CA LEU A 150 -3.70 -14.60 -12.42
C LEU A 150 -3.94 -14.53 -13.93
N GLU A 151 -5.21 -14.58 -14.36
CA GLU A 151 -5.58 -14.51 -15.78
C GLU A 151 -5.25 -13.14 -16.37
N ASN A 152 -5.59 -12.07 -15.65
CA ASN A 152 -5.34 -10.70 -16.13
C ASN A 152 -3.84 -10.36 -16.16
N ALA A 153 -3.06 -10.86 -15.20
CA ALA A 153 -1.61 -10.71 -15.20
C ALA A 153 -0.96 -11.48 -16.35
N ALA A 154 -1.41 -12.71 -16.61
CA ALA A 154 -0.93 -13.50 -17.74
C ALA A 154 -1.23 -12.81 -19.09
N LEU A 155 -2.46 -12.27 -19.24
CA LEU A 155 -2.84 -11.49 -20.42
C LEU A 155 -1.93 -10.27 -20.61
N MET A 156 -1.68 -9.51 -19.53
CA MET A 156 -0.84 -8.32 -19.60
C MET A 156 0.62 -8.65 -19.86
N ALA A 157 1.17 -9.67 -19.21
CA ALA A 157 2.53 -10.13 -19.46
C ALA A 157 2.74 -10.60 -20.92
N GLY A 158 1.75 -11.34 -21.44
CA GLY A 158 1.74 -11.75 -22.86
C GLY A 158 1.67 -10.55 -23.82
N HIS A 159 0.87 -9.53 -23.50
CA HIS A 159 0.79 -8.30 -24.27
C HIS A 159 2.13 -7.53 -24.28
N LEU A 160 2.83 -7.50 -23.15
CA LEU A 160 4.15 -6.84 -23.04
C LEU A 160 5.30 -7.70 -23.61
N GLY A 161 5.09 -8.99 -23.84
CA GLY A 161 6.13 -9.92 -24.26
C GLY A 161 7.22 -10.14 -23.23
N VAL A 162 6.89 -10.08 -21.94
CA VAL A 162 7.84 -10.24 -20.81
C VAL A 162 7.74 -11.61 -20.18
N GLU A 163 8.82 -12.07 -19.53
CA GLU A 163 8.80 -13.27 -18.71
C GLU A 163 7.80 -13.10 -17.56
N HIS A 164 6.91 -14.07 -17.36
CA HIS A 164 5.89 -14.05 -16.32
C HIS A 164 6.12 -15.18 -15.32
N LYS A 165 6.57 -14.83 -14.13
CA LYS A 165 6.81 -15.78 -13.02
C LYS A 165 5.62 -15.77 -12.09
N VAL A 166 5.02 -16.93 -11.92
CA VAL A 166 3.78 -17.11 -11.14
C VAL A 166 4.02 -18.07 -9.98
N TYR A 167 3.52 -17.72 -8.81
CA TYR A 167 3.42 -18.64 -7.69
C TYR A 167 1.96 -18.87 -7.31
N HIS A 168 1.60 -20.13 -7.20
CA HIS A 168 0.27 -20.57 -6.78
C HIS A 168 0.34 -21.08 -5.34
N PHE A 169 -0.23 -20.32 -4.41
CA PHE A 169 -0.31 -20.73 -3.02
C PHE A 169 -1.58 -21.54 -2.74
N THR A 170 -1.50 -22.41 -1.74
CA THR A 170 -2.61 -23.24 -1.25
C THR A 170 -3.25 -22.60 0.00
N ALA A 171 -4.46 -23.04 0.35
CA ALA A 171 -5.11 -22.62 1.60
C ALA A 171 -4.30 -22.99 2.85
N THR A 172 -3.60 -24.13 2.82
CA THR A 172 -2.73 -24.56 3.93
C THR A 172 -1.55 -23.60 4.10
N GLU A 173 -0.84 -23.25 3.02
CA GLU A 173 0.26 -22.28 3.07
C GLU A 173 -0.23 -20.92 3.58
N ILE A 174 -1.41 -20.45 3.13
CA ILE A 174 -2.02 -19.22 3.65
C ILE A 174 -2.18 -19.29 5.18
N ALA A 175 -2.78 -20.38 5.69
CA ALA A 175 -3.03 -20.56 7.12
C ALA A 175 -1.74 -20.55 7.95
N GLU A 176 -0.68 -21.15 7.43
CA GLU A 176 0.63 -21.24 8.06
C GLU A 176 1.38 -19.89 8.05
N MET A 177 1.12 -19.04 7.03
CA MET A 177 1.73 -17.71 6.90
C MET A 177 1.13 -16.66 7.83
N VAL A 178 -0.10 -16.83 8.34
CA VAL A 178 -0.79 -15.80 9.12
C VAL A 178 0.01 -15.32 10.35
N PRO A 179 0.58 -16.20 11.19
CA PRO A 179 1.37 -15.74 12.34
C PRO A 179 2.61 -14.91 11.96
N ASP A 180 3.25 -15.25 10.83
CA ASP A 180 4.38 -14.52 10.30
C ASP A 180 3.93 -13.17 9.67
N ALA A 181 2.81 -13.17 8.99
CA ALA A 181 2.21 -11.95 8.44
C ALA A 181 1.84 -10.95 9.55
N VAL A 182 1.18 -11.38 10.62
CA VAL A 182 0.87 -10.53 11.79
C VAL A 182 2.15 -9.96 12.40
N TRP A 183 3.20 -10.78 12.55
CA TRP A 183 4.49 -10.34 13.08
C TRP A 183 5.20 -9.35 12.16
N LYS A 184 5.26 -9.64 10.87
CA LYS A 184 5.94 -8.79 9.87
C LYS A 184 5.21 -7.48 9.65
N LEU A 185 3.88 -7.52 9.55
CA LEU A 185 3.08 -6.31 9.36
C LEU A 185 2.89 -5.49 10.63
N GLU A 186 3.04 -6.11 11.79
CA GLU A 186 2.79 -5.42 13.07
C GLU A 186 1.34 -4.90 13.14
N SER A 187 0.40 -5.70 12.64
CA SER A 187 -1.01 -5.35 12.50
C SER A 187 -1.91 -6.55 12.75
N PHE A 188 -3.18 -6.28 13.06
CA PHE A 188 -4.27 -7.24 13.09
C PHE A 188 -5.46 -6.80 12.22
N ASP A 189 -5.32 -5.69 11.50
CA ASP A 189 -6.33 -5.23 10.54
C ASP A 189 -6.56 -6.27 9.45
N GLU A 190 -7.84 -6.64 9.22
CA GLU A 190 -8.18 -7.76 8.34
C GLU A 190 -7.78 -7.51 6.88
N ASP A 191 -7.91 -6.28 6.37
CA ASP A 191 -7.57 -5.95 5.00
C ASP A 191 -6.04 -5.93 4.81
N CYS A 192 -5.32 -5.41 5.80
CA CYS A 192 -3.87 -5.40 5.81
C CYS A 192 -3.30 -6.83 5.84
N ILE A 193 -3.76 -7.70 6.73
CA ILE A 193 -3.25 -9.07 6.85
C ILE A 193 -3.61 -9.91 5.62
N SER A 194 -4.86 -9.86 5.14
CA SER A 194 -5.27 -10.62 3.96
C SER A 194 -4.46 -10.24 2.71
N GLY A 195 -4.19 -8.95 2.52
CA GLY A 195 -3.34 -8.47 1.42
C GLY A 195 -1.84 -8.75 1.63
N ALA A 196 -1.39 -8.81 2.88
CA ALA A 196 0.01 -9.07 3.22
C ALA A 196 0.49 -10.46 2.80
N ILE A 197 -0.35 -11.48 2.92
CA ILE A 197 -0.01 -12.84 2.48
C ILE A 197 0.43 -12.82 1.02
N SER A 198 -0.34 -12.15 0.16
CA SER A 198 -0.01 -12.01 -1.26
C SER A 198 1.29 -11.20 -1.47
N ASN A 199 1.51 -10.10 -0.73
CA ASN A 199 2.73 -9.32 -0.83
C ASN A 199 3.97 -10.09 -0.35
N LEU A 200 3.88 -10.80 0.77
CA LEU A 200 4.96 -11.65 1.30
C LEU A 200 5.32 -12.78 0.33
N THR A 201 4.32 -13.43 -0.25
CA THR A 201 4.55 -14.48 -1.23
C THR A 201 5.16 -13.95 -2.52
N ALA A 202 4.65 -12.82 -3.04
CA ALA A 202 5.17 -12.19 -4.25
C ALA A 202 6.61 -11.70 -4.06
N SER A 203 6.92 -11.12 -2.90
CA SER A 203 8.27 -10.68 -2.59
C SER A 203 9.25 -11.86 -2.41
N ALA A 204 8.81 -12.97 -1.78
CA ALA A 204 9.61 -14.20 -1.67
C ALA A 204 9.88 -14.83 -3.04
N LEU A 205 8.92 -14.75 -3.97
CA LEU A 205 9.12 -15.20 -5.34
C LEU A 205 10.15 -14.31 -6.07
N ALA A 206 9.96 -13.00 -6.03
CA ALA A 206 10.81 -12.04 -6.74
C ALA A 206 12.23 -11.94 -6.16
N ALA A 207 12.40 -12.08 -4.84
CA ALA A 207 13.70 -12.00 -4.17
C ALA A 207 14.69 -13.12 -4.58
N LYS A 208 14.21 -14.18 -5.25
CA LYS A 208 15.06 -15.22 -5.82
C LYS A 208 15.84 -14.73 -7.06
N ASP A 209 15.33 -13.72 -7.74
CA ASP A 209 15.83 -13.26 -9.04
C ASP A 209 16.32 -11.82 -9.01
N THR A 210 15.79 -11.02 -8.08
CA THR A 210 16.11 -9.58 -8.02
C THR A 210 16.04 -9.06 -6.59
N ASN A 211 16.68 -7.92 -6.35
CA ASN A 211 16.62 -7.19 -5.09
C ASN A 211 15.80 -5.88 -5.18
N CYS A 212 15.21 -5.57 -6.34
CA CYS A 212 14.42 -4.35 -6.52
C CYS A 212 13.30 -4.54 -7.57
N ILE A 213 12.06 -4.16 -7.21
CA ILE A 213 10.88 -4.29 -8.08
C ILE A 213 10.02 -3.03 -8.10
N PHE A 214 9.20 -2.89 -9.15
CA PHE A 214 8.10 -1.91 -9.19
C PHE A 214 6.82 -2.45 -8.58
N SER A 215 6.07 -1.53 -7.94
CA SER A 215 4.68 -1.71 -7.51
C SER A 215 3.80 -0.58 -8.03
N GLY A 216 2.52 -0.88 -8.30
CA GLY A 216 1.48 0.08 -8.67
C GLY A 216 0.80 0.77 -7.48
N GLU A 217 1.32 0.65 -6.26
CA GLU A 217 0.74 1.26 -5.06
C GLU A 217 0.71 2.79 -5.15
N GLY A 218 -0.34 3.42 -4.61
CA GLY A 218 -0.61 4.85 -4.67
C GLY A 218 -1.60 5.26 -5.77
N GLY A 219 -1.85 4.41 -6.76
CA GLY A 219 -2.78 4.71 -7.85
C GLY A 219 -4.25 4.82 -7.39
N ASP A 220 -4.66 3.99 -6.45
CA ASP A 220 -6.02 4.02 -5.89
C ASP A 220 -6.29 5.28 -5.09
N GLU A 221 -5.38 5.65 -4.21
CA GLU A 221 -5.48 6.82 -3.33
C GLU A 221 -5.52 8.11 -4.12
N LEU A 222 -4.62 8.26 -5.08
CA LEU A 222 -4.44 9.49 -5.83
C LEU A 222 -5.51 9.70 -6.92
N PHE A 223 -6.00 8.61 -7.53
CA PHE A 223 -6.90 8.70 -8.69
C PHE A 223 -8.30 8.12 -8.45
N GLY A 224 -8.66 7.83 -7.20
CA GLY A 224 -10.02 7.48 -6.81
C GLY A 224 -10.43 6.06 -7.21
N GLY A 225 -9.58 5.06 -6.91
CA GLY A 225 -9.80 3.67 -7.27
C GLY A 225 -10.78 2.90 -6.37
N TYR A 226 -11.12 3.41 -5.21
CA TYR A 226 -11.93 2.70 -4.22
C TYR A 226 -13.42 2.78 -4.51
N HIS A 227 -14.13 1.64 -4.46
CA HIS A 227 -15.56 1.56 -4.75
C HIS A 227 -16.42 2.46 -3.85
N LEU A 228 -16.06 2.56 -2.56
CA LEU A 228 -16.78 3.41 -1.60
C LEU A 228 -16.94 4.87 -2.08
N LEU A 229 -16.03 5.35 -2.93
CA LEU A 229 -16.11 6.69 -3.48
C LEU A 229 -17.30 6.87 -4.46
N LYS A 230 -17.75 5.78 -5.10
CA LYS A 230 -18.91 5.81 -6.01
C LYS A 230 -20.21 5.98 -5.25
N ASP A 231 -20.29 5.52 -4.00
CA ASP A 231 -21.48 5.59 -3.15
C ASP A 231 -21.66 6.98 -2.53
N LEU A 232 -20.60 7.81 -2.52
CA LEU A 232 -20.69 9.18 -2.01
C LEU A 232 -21.44 10.09 -2.98
N PRO A 233 -22.43 10.89 -2.49
CA PRO A 233 -23.35 11.61 -3.35
C PRO A 233 -22.73 12.81 -4.07
N THR A 234 -21.73 13.49 -3.48
CA THR A 234 -21.17 14.74 -4.01
C THR A 234 -19.67 14.63 -4.33
N GLU A 235 -19.20 15.49 -5.26
CA GLU A 235 -17.76 15.62 -5.54
C GLU A 235 -16.97 16.06 -4.29
N TYR A 236 -17.56 16.89 -3.45
CA TYR A 236 -16.93 17.36 -2.22
C TYR A 236 -16.67 16.23 -1.23
N GLU A 237 -17.67 15.34 -1.01
CA GLU A 237 -17.53 14.19 -0.14
C GLU A 237 -16.50 13.18 -0.67
N ARG A 238 -16.50 12.97 -1.99
CA ARG A 238 -15.47 12.16 -2.67
C ARG A 238 -14.08 12.74 -2.47
N LEU A 239 -13.91 14.06 -2.65
CA LEU A 239 -12.62 14.73 -2.44
C LEU A 239 -12.17 14.60 -0.99
N LYS A 240 -13.06 14.84 -0.02
CA LYS A 240 -12.76 14.70 1.41
C LYS A 240 -12.32 13.27 1.75
N MET A 241 -13.03 12.27 1.21
CA MET A 241 -12.69 10.87 1.41
C MET A 241 -11.35 10.51 0.77
N MET A 242 -11.06 10.99 -0.46
CA MET A 242 -9.77 10.77 -1.11
C MET A 242 -8.61 11.35 -0.30
N HIS A 243 -8.76 12.54 0.28
CA HIS A 243 -7.76 13.10 1.18
C HIS A 243 -7.55 12.21 2.41
N LYS A 244 -8.63 11.72 3.01
CA LYS A 244 -8.58 10.79 4.15
C LYS A 244 -7.83 9.50 3.80
N LEU A 245 -8.11 8.93 2.62
CA LEU A 245 -7.43 7.71 2.13
C LEU A 245 -5.92 7.91 1.94
N VAL A 246 -5.50 9.06 1.41
CA VAL A 246 -4.07 9.42 1.30
C VAL A 246 -3.46 9.61 2.69
N GLU A 247 -4.19 10.25 3.62
CA GLU A 247 -3.73 10.51 4.99
C GLU A 247 -3.46 9.23 5.77
N ILE A 248 -4.31 8.20 5.63
CA ILE A 248 -4.16 6.93 6.35
C ILE A 248 -3.32 5.88 5.61
N ALA A 249 -2.91 6.15 4.37
CA ALA A 249 -2.21 5.16 3.54
C ALA A 249 -0.91 4.66 4.19
N TYR A 250 -0.21 5.51 4.93
CA TYR A 250 1.11 5.20 5.51
C TYR A 250 1.10 4.04 6.51
N ASN A 251 0.00 3.83 7.23
CA ASN A 251 -0.18 2.75 8.20
C ASN A 251 -1.27 1.74 7.81
N THR A 252 -1.65 1.73 6.54
CA THR A 252 -2.56 0.76 5.91
C THR A 252 -1.94 0.18 4.64
N ALA A 253 -2.36 0.65 3.46
CA ALA A 253 -1.94 0.11 2.17
C ALA A 253 -0.41 0.18 1.94
N VAL A 254 0.19 1.33 2.23
CA VAL A 254 1.63 1.53 2.07
C VAL A 254 2.45 0.73 3.08
N GLN A 255 1.99 0.64 4.34
CA GLN A 255 2.61 -0.23 5.35
C GLN A 255 2.57 -1.70 4.92
N ARG A 256 1.43 -2.17 4.42
CA ARG A 256 1.27 -3.53 3.90
C ARG A 256 2.30 -3.84 2.81
N LEU A 257 2.50 -2.92 1.87
CA LEU A 257 3.51 -3.08 0.82
C LEU A 257 4.92 -3.08 1.42
N ASP A 258 5.26 -2.07 2.24
CA ASP A 258 6.60 -1.94 2.82
C ASP A 258 6.99 -3.18 3.60
N ARG A 259 6.16 -3.61 4.56
CA ARG A 259 6.41 -4.80 5.37
C ARG A 259 6.46 -6.08 4.55
N GLY A 260 5.54 -6.19 3.55
CA GLY A 260 5.50 -7.34 2.65
C GLY A 260 6.76 -7.48 1.82
N MET A 261 7.31 -6.39 1.33
CA MET A 261 8.54 -6.40 0.51
C MET A 261 9.79 -6.54 1.38
N MET A 262 9.94 -5.67 2.39
CA MET A 262 11.10 -5.66 3.27
C MET A 262 11.22 -6.92 4.12
N GLY A 263 10.10 -7.59 4.43
CA GLY A 263 10.06 -8.88 5.10
C GLY A 263 10.84 -10.02 4.40
N ASN A 264 11.15 -9.85 3.12
CA ASN A 264 12.01 -10.72 2.32
C ASN A 264 13.24 -9.98 1.76
N SER A 265 13.63 -8.85 2.35
CA SER A 265 14.76 -8.01 1.93
C SER A 265 14.69 -7.55 0.47
N LEU A 266 13.48 -7.43 -0.07
CA LEU A 266 13.23 -6.99 -1.43
C LEU A 266 12.93 -5.50 -1.44
N ASN A 267 13.77 -4.73 -2.10
CA ASN A 267 13.50 -3.30 -2.29
C ASN A 267 12.36 -3.10 -3.29
N TYR A 268 11.63 -2.00 -3.13
CA TYR A 268 10.52 -1.70 -4.03
C TYR A 268 10.45 -0.21 -4.34
N ARG A 269 9.82 0.11 -5.46
CA ARG A 269 9.62 1.48 -5.94
C ARG A 269 8.19 1.66 -6.36
N THR A 270 7.63 2.81 -5.98
CA THR A 270 6.24 3.18 -6.22
C THR A 270 6.20 4.45 -7.09
N PRO A 271 6.13 4.33 -8.41
CA PRO A 271 6.14 5.51 -9.29
C PRO A 271 4.98 6.47 -9.08
N PHE A 272 3.81 5.98 -8.64
CA PHE A 272 2.69 6.86 -8.28
C PHE A 272 3.01 7.76 -7.09
N ILE A 273 3.85 7.32 -6.16
CA ILE A 273 4.29 8.11 -5.00
C ILE A 273 5.53 8.92 -5.37
N ASP A 274 5.41 9.75 -6.38
CA ASP A 274 6.38 10.77 -6.76
C ASP A 274 5.80 12.16 -6.49
N ASN A 275 6.63 13.11 -6.06
CA ASN A 275 6.16 14.45 -5.70
C ASN A 275 5.45 15.17 -6.85
N GLU A 276 5.90 14.97 -8.10
CA GLU A 276 5.26 15.56 -9.29
C GLU A 276 3.92 14.88 -9.61
N VAL A 277 3.85 13.55 -9.47
CA VAL A 277 2.59 12.79 -9.64
C VAL A 277 1.58 13.20 -8.57
N ILE A 278 1.99 13.29 -7.31
CA ILE A 278 1.13 13.73 -6.20
C ILE A 278 0.64 15.17 -6.43
N ALA A 279 1.56 16.09 -6.77
CA ALA A 279 1.23 17.49 -7.05
C ALA A 279 0.19 17.64 -8.16
N PHE A 280 0.34 16.87 -9.23
CA PHE A 280 -0.63 16.82 -10.31
C PHE A 280 -1.95 16.21 -9.86
N ALA A 281 -1.91 15.03 -9.22
CA ALA A 281 -3.09 14.32 -8.79
C ALA A 281 -3.96 15.15 -7.84
N LEU A 282 -3.36 15.91 -6.92
CA LEU A 282 -4.11 16.79 -6.00
C LEU A 282 -4.91 17.89 -6.72
N GLN A 283 -4.48 18.32 -7.90
CA GLN A 283 -5.13 19.35 -8.71
C GLN A 283 -6.20 18.79 -9.67
N VAL A 284 -6.14 17.48 -10.02
CA VAL A 284 -7.09 16.85 -10.93
C VAL A 284 -8.52 16.92 -10.36
N PRO A 285 -9.49 17.52 -11.08
CA PRO A 285 -10.88 17.55 -10.64
C PRO A 285 -11.44 16.14 -10.38
N VAL A 286 -12.21 15.98 -9.30
CA VAL A 286 -12.78 14.68 -8.91
C VAL A 286 -13.57 14.03 -10.04
N ARG A 287 -14.33 14.81 -10.83
CA ARG A 287 -15.08 14.32 -12.01
C ARG A 287 -14.21 13.75 -13.13
N TRP A 288 -12.90 14.03 -13.14
CA TRP A 288 -11.96 13.41 -14.08
C TRP A 288 -11.28 12.18 -13.47
N LYS A 289 -11.35 11.99 -12.18
CA LYS A 289 -10.90 10.76 -11.49
C LYS A 289 -12.03 9.73 -11.46
N ILE A 290 -13.23 10.16 -11.09
CA ILE A 290 -14.46 9.36 -11.04
C ILE A 290 -15.44 9.95 -12.02
N HIS A 291 -15.42 9.43 -13.24
CA HIS A 291 -16.16 9.98 -14.38
C HIS A 291 -17.51 9.29 -14.53
N ARG A 292 -18.56 10.08 -14.83
CA ARG A 292 -19.87 9.54 -15.18
C ARG A 292 -19.96 9.39 -16.70
N ASN A 293 -20.07 8.15 -17.18
CA ASN A 293 -20.23 7.87 -18.61
C ASN A 293 -21.64 8.21 -19.12
N GLU A 294 -21.86 8.07 -20.41
CA GLU A 294 -23.16 8.34 -21.08
C GLU A 294 -24.32 7.50 -20.55
N ASN A 295 -24.02 6.30 -20.02
CA ASN A 295 -25.00 5.41 -19.40
C ASN A 295 -25.30 5.78 -17.93
N GLY A 296 -24.66 6.80 -17.39
CA GLY A 296 -24.79 7.21 -15.99
C GLY A 296 -23.94 6.44 -14.99
N GLU A 297 -23.09 5.50 -15.45
CA GLU A 297 -22.22 4.71 -14.58
C GLU A 297 -20.97 5.51 -14.18
N LEU A 298 -20.51 5.32 -12.93
CA LEU A 298 -19.30 5.93 -12.42
C LEU A 298 -18.10 5.01 -12.69
N ILE A 299 -17.13 5.55 -13.43
CA ILE A 299 -15.87 4.89 -13.79
C ILE A 299 -14.76 5.48 -12.92
N GLU A 300 -14.15 4.63 -12.08
CA GLU A 300 -12.99 4.98 -11.27
C GLU A 300 -11.72 5.12 -12.11
N LYS A 301 -10.79 5.96 -11.64
CA LYS A 301 -9.48 6.19 -12.30
C LYS A 301 -9.59 6.59 -13.77
N TRP A 302 -10.65 7.26 -14.15
CA TRP A 302 -10.96 7.53 -15.55
C TRP A 302 -9.80 8.23 -16.28
N ILE A 303 -9.24 9.31 -15.71
CA ILE A 303 -8.12 10.04 -16.33
C ILE A 303 -6.87 9.16 -16.51
N LEU A 304 -6.62 8.23 -15.58
CA LEU A 304 -5.54 7.25 -15.68
C LEU A 304 -5.78 6.28 -16.84
N ARG A 305 -7.02 5.82 -16.99
CA ARG A 305 -7.42 4.96 -18.11
C ARG A 305 -7.21 5.66 -19.45
N GLU A 306 -7.67 6.89 -19.57
CA GLU A 306 -7.52 7.68 -20.81
C GLU A 306 -6.03 7.97 -21.14
N ALA A 307 -5.22 8.27 -20.13
CA ALA A 307 -3.80 8.56 -20.31
C ALA A 307 -2.99 7.39 -20.87
N PHE A 308 -3.44 6.15 -20.65
CA PHE A 308 -2.67 4.93 -20.98
C PHE A 308 -3.47 3.90 -21.79
N ARG A 309 -4.57 4.31 -22.41
CA ARG A 309 -5.47 3.43 -23.14
C ARG A 309 -4.77 2.62 -24.24
N ASP A 310 -3.84 3.25 -24.94
CA ASP A 310 -3.09 2.67 -26.05
C ASP A 310 -2.03 1.64 -25.64
N LEU A 311 -1.60 1.67 -24.38
CA LEU A 311 -0.60 0.74 -23.82
C LEU A 311 -1.22 -0.52 -23.20
N LEU A 312 -2.54 -0.57 -23.08
CA LEU A 312 -3.23 -1.60 -22.33
C LEU A 312 -4.16 -2.45 -23.21
N PRO A 313 -4.22 -3.77 -23.01
CA PRO A 313 -5.32 -4.58 -23.55
C PRO A 313 -6.67 -4.03 -23.12
N ASN A 314 -7.68 -4.11 -24.01
CA ASN A 314 -9.00 -3.55 -23.73
C ASN A 314 -9.67 -4.13 -22.45
N SER A 315 -9.43 -5.40 -22.15
CA SER A 315 -9.91 -6.03 -20.91
C SER A 315 -9.30 -5.43 -19.66
N ILE A 316 -8.01 -5.09 -19.67
CA ILE A 316 -7.31 -4.41 -18.57
C ILE A 316 -7.77 -2.96 -18.46
N TYR A 317 -7.86 -2.24 -19.60
CA TYR A 317 -8.39 -0.88 -19.63
C TYR A 317 -9.79 -0.76 -19.03
N ARG A 318 -10.69 -1.74 -19.27
CA ARG A 318 -12.07 -1.78 -18.76
C ARG A 318 -12.24 -2.50 -17.44
N ARG A 319 -11.18 -3.13 -16.93
CA ARG A 319 -11.25 -3.93 -15.71
C ARG A 319 -11.74 -3.10 -14.52
N VAL A 320 -12.78 -3.58 -13.86
CA VAL A 320 -13.26 -3.00 -12.61
C VAL A 320 -12.27 -3.29 -11.50
N LYS A 321 -12.03 -2.33 -10.61
CA LYS A 321 -11.13 -2.50 -9.47
C LYS A 321 -11.61 -3.61 -8.55
N LEU A 322 -10.70 -4.52 -8.19
CA LEU A 322 -10.85 -5.46 -7.08
C LEU A 322 -9.81 -5.16 -6.01
N ARG A 323 -10.16 -5.39 -4.74
CA ARG A 323 -9.15 -5.38 -3.66
C ARG A 323 -8.10 -6.45 -3.94
N PHE A 324 -6.86 -6.21 -3.53
CA PHE A 324 -5.76 -7.13 -3.83
C PHE A 324 -5.98 -8.53 -3.26
N SER A 325 -6.47 -8.62 -2.01
CA SER A 325 -6.83 -9.90 -1.38
C SER A 325 -7.94 -10.66 -2.11
N ALA A 326 -8.94 -9.94 -2.67
CA ALA A 326 -9.99 -10.54 -3.47
C ALA A 326 -9.47 -10.97 -4.85
N GLY A 327 -8.60 -10.18 -5.48
CA GLY A 327 -7.99 -10.49 -6.79
C GLY A 327 -7.10 -11.72 -6.77
N THR A 328 -6.36 -11.94 -5.68
CA THR A 328 -5.50 -13.11 -5.46
C THR A 328 -6.22 -14.31 -4.86
N GLY A 329 -7.46 -14.14 -4.38
CA GLY A 329 -8.29 -15.20 -3.76
C GLY A 329 -8.01 -15.43 -2.27
N THR A 330 -7.15 -14.63 -1.62
CA THR A 330 -6.80 -14.83 -0.20
C THR A 330 -7.94 -14.53 0.75
N ASP A 331 -8.80 -13.55 0.44
CA ASP A 331 -9.81 -13.04 1.36
C ASP A 331 -10.83 -14.10 1.77
N THR A 332 -11.43 -14.79 0.80
CA THR A 332 -12.41 -15.87 1.01
C THR A 332 -11.81 -17.04 1.78
N VAL A 333 -10.59 -17.45 1.41
CA VAL A 333 -9.89 -18.56 2.07
C VAL A 333 -9.58 -18.24 3.54
N MET A 334 -9.26 -16.99 3.85
CA MET A 334 -9.00 -16.57 5.24
C MET A 334 -10.26 -16.65 6.11
N ASP A 335 -11.44 -16.35 5.57
CA ASP A 335 -12.70 -16.51 6.29
C ASP A 335 -12.96 -18.00 6.61
N GLU A 336 -12.80 -18.90 5.63
CA GLU A 336 -12.97 -20.34 5.79
C GLU A 336 -11.98 -20.92 6.82
N ILE A 337 -10.72 -20.49 6.80
CA ILE A 337 -9.69 -20.90 7.76
C ILE A 337 -10.06 -20.47 9.18
N ALA A 338 -10.49 -19.22 9.36
CA ALA A 338 -10.88 -18.69 10.66
C ALA A 338 -12.09 -19.45 11.23
N GLU A 339 -13.07 -19.76 10.38
CA GLU A 339 -14.22 -20.59 10.74
C GLU A 339 -13.78 -21.99 11.16
N GLY A 340 -12.95 -22.67 10.37
CA GLY A 340 -12.40 -24.00 10.68
C GLY A 340 -11.57 -24.05 11.97
N LYS A 341 -11.01 -22.93 12.39
CA LYS A 341 -10.31 -22.78 13.69
C LYS A 341 -11.24 -22.43 14.87
N GLY A 342 -12.57 -22.34 14.65
CA GLY A 342 -13.57 -22.06 15.67
C GLY A 342 -13.68 -20.58 16.05
N TYR A 343 -13.17 -19.65 15.23
CA TYR A 343 -13.27 -18.22 15.53
C TYR A 343 -14.67 -17.67 15.29
N LYS A 344 -15.51 -18.33 14.50
CA LYS A 344 -16.91 -17.94 14.31
C LYS A 344 -17.71 -18.02 15.62
N GLU A 345 -17.52 -19.08 16.39
CA GLU A 345 -18.16 -19.30 17.67
C GLU A 345 -17.59 -18.41 18.79
N LYS A 346 -16.30 -18.08 18.71
CA LYS A 346 -15.64 -17.17 19.65
C LYS A 346 -16.01 -15.71 19.44
N PHE A 347 -16.39 -15.32 18.22
CA PHE A 347 -16.67 -13.94 17.84
C PHE A 347 -18.08 -13.52 18.28
N ASN A 348 -18.15 -12.74 19.35
CA ASN A 348 -19.39 -12.26 19.97
C ASN A 348 -19.19 -10.88 20.61
N GLU A 349 -20.23 -10.30 21.18
CA GLU A 349 -20.19 -8.93 21.76
C GLU A 349 -19.07 -8.74 22.80
N ASN A 350 -18.69 -9.78 23.55
CA ASN A 350 -17.63 -9.68 24.55
C ASN A 350 -16.22 -9.72 23.95
N THR A 351 -16.06 -10.25 22.74
CA THR A 351 -14.78 -10.39 22.05
C THR A 351 -14.56 -9.38 20.93
N ARG A 352 -15.61 -8.63 20.57
CA ARG A 352 -15.56 -7.65 19.48
C ARG A 352 -14.77 -6.39 19.78
N THR A 353 -14.59 -6.06 21.06
CA THR A 353 -13.84 -4.86 21.43
C THR A 353 -12.57 -5.26 22.15
N THR A 354 -11.44 -4.81 21.62
CA THR A 354 -10.13 -5.06 22.24
C THR A 354 -9.94 -4.20 23.50
N PRO A 355 -9.01 -4.53 24.40
CA PRO A 355 -8.68 -3.70 25.56
C PRO A 355 -8.24 -2.27 25.19
N GLY A 356 -7.65 -2.05 24.02
CA GLY A 356 -7.30 -0.73 23.49
C GLY A 356 -8.47 0.05 22.88
N GLY A 357 -9.67 -0.55 22.83
CA GLY A 357 -10.88 0.08 22.33
C GLY A 357 -11.14 -0.08 20.83
N TYR A 358 -10.40 -0.95 20.15
CA TYR A 358 -10.65 -1.26 18.74
C TYR A 358 -11.84 -2.21 18.60
N TYR A 359 -12.71 -1.90 17.65
CA TYR A 359 -13.82 -2.76 17.27
C TYR A 359 -13.38 -3.71 16.14
N LEU A 360 -13.47 -5.01 16.40
CA LEU A 360 -13.13 -6.05 15.42
C LEU A 360 -14.34 -6.32 14.52
N ASN A 361 -14.09 -6.42 13.23
CA ASN A 361 -15.16 -6.53 12.21
C ASN A 361 -15.56 -7.97 11.91
N SER A 362 -14.67 -8.94 12.12
CA SER A 362 -14.87 -10.32 11.67
C SER A 362 -14.21 -11.36 12.59
N PRO A 363 -14.62 -12.64 12.48
CA PRO A 363 -13.94 -13.77 13.12
C PRO A 363 -12.44 -13.86 12.78
N LYS A 364 -12.07 -13.61 11.52
CA LYS A 364 -10.67 -13.65 11.11
C LYS A 364 -9.84 -12.53 11.75
N GLU A 365 -10.44 -11.36 11.95
CA GLU A 365 -9.77 -10.26 12.63
C GLU A 365 -9.53 -10.56 14.11
N LEU A 366 -10.47 -11.24 14.77
CA LEU A 366 -10.27 -11.75 16.14
C LEU A 366 -9.09 -12.76 16.18
N TRP A 367 -8.97 -13.64 15.20
CA TRP A 367 -7.84 -14.56 15.10
C TRP A 367 -6.51 -13.81 14.98
N TYR A 368 -6.43 -12.81 14.09
CA TYR A 368 -5.23 -12.00 13.94
C TYR A 368 -4.89 -11.21 15.20
N TYR A 369 -5.90 -10.66 15.87
CA TYR A 369 -5.72 -9.94 17.12
C TYR A 369 -5.17 -10.85 18.24
N GLU A 370 -5.64 -12.09 18.37
CA GLU A 370 -5.10 -13.02 19.38
C GLU A 370 -3.60 -13.30 19.13
N ILE A 371 -3.18 -13.47 17.86
CA ILE A 371 -1.77 -13.62 17.51
C ILE A 371 -1.00 -12.33 17.79
N PHE A 372 -1.55 -11.17 17.42
CA PHE A 372 -0.92 -9.88 17.65
C PHE A 372 -0.63 -9.64 19.12
N LYS A 373 -1.61 -9.87 19.98
CA LYS A 373 -1.50 -9.69 21.43
C LYS A 373 -0.39 -10.51 22.09
N GLU A 374 -0.13 -11.72 21.57
CA GLU A 374 0.98 -12.56 22.04
C GLU A 374 2.34 -11.99 21.65
N LYS A 375 2.44 -11.44 20.42
CA LYS A 375 3.68 -10.94 19.87
C LYS A 375 4.01 -9.52 20.30
N PHE A 376 2.99 -8.72 20.56
CA PHE A 376 3.08 -7.30 20.93
C PHE A 376 2.35 -7.06 22.27
N PRO A 377 2.91 -7.56 23.39
CA PRO A 377 2.27 -7.40 24.68
C PRO A 377 2.27 -5.93 25.13
N GLY A 378 1.09 -5.41 25.43
CA GLY A 378 0.89 -4.05 25.93
C GLY A 378 0.00 -3.19 25.04
N LEU A 379 -0.85 -2.39 25.68
CA LEU A 379 -1.81 -1.51 25.01
C LEU A 379 -1.13 -0.41 24.18
N GLN A 380 0.10 -0.04 24.51
CA GLN A 380 0.87 0.95 23.76
C GLN A 380 1.14 0.50 22.32
N PHE A 381 1.36 -0.80 22.08
CA PHE A 381 1.58 -1.34 20.73
C PHE A 381 0.26 -1.47 19.97
N GLU A 382 -0.81 -1.88 20.64
CA GLU A 382 -2.13 -1.99 20.04
C GLU A 382 -2.60 -0.64 19.44
N LYS A 383 -2.36 0.46 20.15
CA LYS A 383 -2.74 1.82 19.73
C LYS A 383 -2.02 2.33 18.48
N LEU A 384 -0.94 1.68 18.06
CA LEU A 384 -0.18 2.04 16.86
C LEU A 384 -0.70 1.34 15.60
N VAL A 385 -1.60 0.36 15.75
CA VAL A 385 -2.11 -0.39 14.60
C VAL A 385 -3.03 0.49 13.76
N GLY A 386 -2.62 0.73 12.52
CA GLY A 386 -3.47 1.37 11.51
C GLY A 386 -4.66 0.49 11.16
N ARG A 387 -5.80 1.13 10.94
CA ARG A 387 -7.05 0.44 10.61
C ARG A 387 -7.59 0.97 9.29
N TRP A 388 -7.95 0.04 8.43
CA TRP A 388 -8.72 0.37 7.23
C TRP A 388 -10.17 0.65 7.61
N ASP A 389 -10.41 1.84 8.16
CA ASP A 389 -11.75 2.34 8.45
C ASP A 389 -11.89 3.78 7.98
N PRO A 390 -12.27 3.99 6.72
CA PRO A 390 -12.39 5.32 6.16
C PRO A 390 -13.53 6.16 6.80
N ASN A 391 -14.38 5.56 7.63
CA ASN A 391 -15.49 6.24 8.29
C ASN A 391 -15.12 6.75 9.70
N LYS A 392 -13.95 6.41 10.21
CA LYS A 392 -13.37 6.94 11.43
C LYS A 392 -12.28 7.94 11.11
#